data_2d41e08a5f9f1055f63c1e38a9a0b127
#
_entry.id   2d41e08a5f9f1055f63c1e38a9a0b127
#
_cell.length_a   1.000
_cell.length_b   1.000
_cell.length_c   1.000
_cell.angle_alpha   90.00
_cell.angle_beta   90.00
_cell.angle_gamma   90.00
#
_symmetry.space_group_name_H-M   'P 1'
#
loop_
_entity.id
_entity.type
_entity.pdbx_description
1 polymer ?
#
loop_
_entity_poly.entity_id
_entity_poly.type
_entity_poly.pdbx_seq_one_letter_code
_entity_poly.pdbx_strand_id
1 'polypeptide(L)'
;MFDLAIVQVLSGSAAGAALVGLRRIRAARRWRWMARHPAPTFVFADLVGYTALTERHGDETAARVAREFRRTIDGLSRAHGARQVKSMGDGAMIWSPDPRQAVALAARVIDEVGARPDLLPVRIGVHTGRAVMRGGDWYGSSVNVAARLAREAGANEALISWTTQGAVRDDPTTCEIALRGVAHPVAVWRLSAMAGQAAR
;
A
#
# COMPACT_ATOMS: atom_id res chain seq x y z
N MET A 1 -24.61 34.05 27.46
CA MET A 1 -24.17 33.78 28.83
C MET A 1 -24.61 32.37 29.20
N PHE A 2 -24.01 31.38 28.60
CA PHE A 2 -24.12 29.93 28.77
C PHE A 2 -22.88 29.36 28.14
N ASP A 3 -22.09 28.59 28.60
CA ASP A 3 -21.71 27.88 29.80
C ASP A 3 -20.25 27.44 29.54
N LEU A 4 -19.31 28.16 30.16
CA LEU A 4 -17.88 27.78 30.17
C LEU A 4 -17.59 26.62 31.14
N ALA A 5 -18.62 26.08 31.79
CA ALA A 5 -18.46 25.12 32.90
C ALA A 5 -18.27 23.66 32.47
N ILE A 6 -18.65 23.28 31.23
CA ILE A 6 -18.59 21.86 30.80
C ILE A 6 -17.21 21.44 30.28
N VAL A 7 -16.38 22.38 29.82
CA VAL A 7 -15.04 22.06 29.30
C VAL A 7 -14.02 21.79 30.42
N GLN A 8 -14.29 22.26 31.65
CA GLN A 8 -13.35 22.15 32.76
C GLN A 8 -13.46 20.84 33.56
N VAL A 9 -14.56 20.09 33.44
CA VAL A 9 -14.78 18.87 34.24
C VAL A 9 -14.09 17.62 33.63
N LEU A 10 -13.72 17.63 32.34
CA LEU A 10 -13.08 16.48 31.69
C LEU A 10 -11.54 16.53 31.70
N SER A 11 -10.91 17.61 32.15
CA SER A 11 -9.45 17.74 32.21
C SER A 11 -8.83 17.32 33.55
N GLY A 12 -9.63 16.99 34.52
CA GLY A 12 -9.19 16.74 35.92
C GLY A 12 -9.19 15.27 36.34
N SER A 13 -9.61 14.31 35.50
CA SER A 13 -9.58 12.90 35.90
C SER A 13 -8.24 12.26 35.56
N ALA A 14 -7.71 11.40 36.45
CA ALA A 14 -6.50 10.61 36.20
C ALA A 14 -6.56 9.84 34.89
N ALA A 15 -7.75 9.43 34.45
CA ALA A 15 -8.00 8.79 33.15
C ALA A 15 -7.77 9.76 31.98
N GLY A 16 -8.17 11.03 32.07
CA GLY A 16 -7.92 12.03 31.03
C GLY A 16 -6.43 12.35 30.88
N ALA A 17 -5.72 12.51 32.01
CA ALA A 17 -4.27 12.72 32.02
C ALA A 17 -3.50 11.50 31.45
N ALA A 18 -3.92 10.27 31.74
CA ALA A 18 -3.34 9.05 31.19
C ALA A 18 -3.57 8.93 29.69
N LEU A 19 -4.76 9.30 29.19
CA LEU A 19 -5.08 9.28 27.74
C LEU A 19 -4.26 10.32 26.97
N VAL A 20 -4.08 11.52 27.52
CA VAL A 20 -3.24 12.58 26.94
C VAL A 20 -1.76 12.17 26.98
N GLY A 21 -1.30 11.55 28.08
CA GLY A 21 0.05 11.00 28.20
C GLY A 21 0.32 9.89 27.17
N LEU A 22 -0.60 8.94 27.01
CA LEU A 22 -0.50 7.87 26.00
C LEU A 22 -0.49 8.41 24.56
N ARG A 23 -1.30 9.43 24.28
CA ARG A 23 -1.30 10.11 22.98
C ARG A 23 0.03 10.84 22.70
N ARG A 24 0.60 11.51 23.72
CA ARG A 24 1.90 12.18 23.60
C ARG A 24 3.06 11.19 23.44
N ILE A 25 3.07 10.08 24.18
CA ILE A 25 4.07 9.02 24.07
C ILE A 25 3.98 8.36 22.68
N ARG A 26 2.79 8.04 22.19
CA ARG A 26 2.58 7.51 20.84
C ARG A 26 2.99 8.50 19.75
N ALA A 27 2.70 9.79 19.93
CA ALA A 27 3.14 10.85 19.02
C ALA A 27 4.67 11.00 19.03
N ALA A 28 5.31 11.04 20.19
CA ALA A 28 6.77 11.17 20.33
C ALA A 28 7.50 9.93 19.75
N ARG A 29 6.99 8.71 19.98
CA ARG A 29 7.53 7.49 19.35
C ARG A 29 7.39 7.53 17.83
N ARG A 30 6.28 8.07 17.31
CA ARG A 30 6.02 8.27 15.89
C ARG A 30 7.00 9.29 15.26
N TRP A 31 7.24 10.44 15.93
CA TRP A 31 8.20 11.45 15.45
C TRP A 31 9.63 10.92 15.45
N ARG A 32 10.04 10.19 16.49
CA ARG A 32 11.36 9.53 16.53
C ARG A 32 11.54 8.49 15.44
N TRP A 33 10.48 7.75 15.12
CA TRP A 33 10.47 6.78 14.03
C TRP A 33 10.59 7.48 12.67
N MET A 34 9.79 8.53 12.41
CA MET A 34 9.82 9.31 11.16
C MET A 34 11.17 10.04 10.95
N ALA A 35 11.85 10.45 12.02
CA ALA A 35 13.17 11.09 11.95
C ALA A 35 14.31 10.10 11.66
N ARG A 36 14.10 8.82 11.86
CA ARG A 36 15.11 7.76 11.69
C ARG A 36 14.90 6.88 10.46
N HIS A 37 13.76 7.01 9.79
CA HIS A 37 13.40 6.16 8.65
C HIS A 37 13.19 7.02 7.41
N PRO A 38 13.60 6.51 6.25
CA PRO A 38 13.24 7.12 4.97
C PRO A 38 11.73 7.26 4.85
N ALA A 39 11.27 8.10 3.93
CA ALA A 39 9.85 8.31 3.71
C ALA A 39 9.09 6.97 3.56
N PRO A 40 7.87 6.85 4.09
CA PRO A 40 7.08 5.62 4.00
C PRO A 40 6.88 5.18 2.55
N THR A 41 6.84 3.87 2.33
CA THR A 41 6.55 3.28 1.03
C THR A 41 5.16 2.70 1.03
N PHE A 42 4.39 2.99 -0.01
CA PHE A 42 3.04 2.51 -0.23
C PHE A 42 3.01 1.52 -1.39
N VAL A 43 2.35 0.40 -1.18
CA VAL A 43 2.07 -0.61 -2.18
C VAL A 43 0.55 -0.71 -2.32
N PHE A 44 0.06 -0.52 -3.54
CA PHE A 44 -1.31 -0.83 -3.91
C PHE A 44 -1.30 -2.06 -4.79
N ALA A 45 -2.09 -3.05 -4.44
CA ALA A 45 -2.28 -4.27 -5.21
C ALA A 45 -3.78 -4.44 -5.49
N ASP A 46 -4.15 -4.79 -6.72
CA ASP A 46 -5.52 -4.83 -7.20
C ASP A 46 -5.70 -5.96 -8.23
N LEU A 47 -6.81 -6.67 -8.17
CA LEU A 47 -7.09 -7.78 -9.09
C LEU A 47 -7.57 -7.26 -10.45
N VAL A 48 -7.01 -7.78 -11.53
CA VAL A 48 -7.41 -7.41 -12.89
C VAL A 48 -8.63 -8.23 -13.32
N GLY A 49 -9.71 -7.54 -13.73
CA GLY A 49 -10.92 -8.20 -14.24
C GLY A 49 -11.91 -8.65 -13.16
N TYR A 50 -11.80 -8.15 -11.93
CA TYR A 50 -12.69 -8.53 -10.84
C TYR A 50 -14.16 -8.21 -11.11
N THR A 51 -14.47 -7.05 -11.68
CA THR A 51 -15.86 -6.69 -12.08
C THR A 51 -16.42 -7.70 -13.09
N ALA A 52 -15.66 -8.07 -14.11
CA ALA A 52 -16.08 -9.05 -15.10
C ALA A 52 -16.26 -10.47 -14.50
N LEU A 53 -15.44 -10.82 -13.51
CA LEU A 53 -15.61 -12.07 -12.73
C LEU A 53 -16.95 -12.04 -11.99
N THR A 54 -17.27 -10.93 -11.32
CA THR A 54 -18.52 -10.76 -10.57
C THR A 54 -19.74 -10.88 -11.50
N GLU A 55 -19.72 -10.21 -12.65
CA GLU A 55 -20.80 -10.26 -13.64
C GLU A 55 -21.01 -11.67 -14.21
N ARG A 56 -19.94 -12.43 -14.45
CA ARG A 56 -20.02 -13.76 -15.08
C ARG A 56 -20.28 -14.91 -14.09
N HIS A 57 -19.77 -14.80 -12.87
CA HIS A 57 -19.74 -15.91 -11.92
C HIS A 57 -20.43 -15.61 -10.59
N GLY A 58 -21.01 -14.40 -10.46
CA GLY A 58 -21.79 -13.96 -9.31
C GLY A 58 -20.94 -13.52 -8.11
N ASP A 59 -21.61 -12.86 -7.17
CA ASP A 59 -21.01 -12.20 -6.01
C ASP A 59 -20.30 -13.18 -5.07
N GLU A 60 -20.84 -14.40 -4.90
CA GLU A 60 -20.23 -15.38 -3.98
C GLU A 60 -18.86 -15.86 -4.48
N THR A 61 -18.75 -16.12 -5.79
CA THR A 61 -17.46 -16.48 -6.40
C THR A 61 -16.47 -15.33 -6.30
N ALA A 62 -16.91 -14.12 -6.61
CA ALA A 62 -16.08 -12.91 -6.50
C ALA A 62 -15.60 -12.68 -5.06
N ALA A 63 -16.50 -12.80 -4.07
CA ALA A 63 -16.17 -12.65 -2.65
C ALA A 63 -15.17 -13.72 -2.16
N ARG A 64 -15.25 -14.95 -2.68
CA ARG A 64 -14.28 -16.01 -2.38
C ARG A 64 -12.90 -15.66 -2.93
N VAL A 65 -12.80 -15.22 -4.19
CA VAL A 65 -11.55 -14.81 -4.84
C VAL A 65 -10.91 -13.63 -4.08
N ALA A 66 -11.69 -12.59 -3.76
CA ALA A 66 -11.20 -11.43 -2.99
C ALA A 66 -10.70 -11.83 -1.58
N ARG A 67 -11.34 -12.79 -0.94
CA ARG A 67 -10.93 -13.30 0.38
C ARG A 67 -9.61 -14.04 0.32
N GLU A 68 -9.41 -14.89 -0.67
CA GLU A 68 -8.16 -15.63 -0.87
C GLU A 68 -7.02 -14.68 -1.24
N PHE A 69 -7.25 -13.74 -2.15
CA PHE A 69 -6.29 -12.69 -2.46
C PHE A 69 -5.87 -11.91 -1.21
N ARG A 70 -6.83 -11.47 -0.39
CA ARG A 70 -6.57 -10.74 0.86
C ARG A 70 -5.72 -11.55 1.83
N ARG A 71 -5.98 -12.85 1.99
CA ARG A 71 -5.17 -13.74 2.85
C ARG A 71 -3.74 -13.85 2.35
N THR A 72 -3.56 -13.99 1.04
CA THR A 72 -2.24 -14.02 0.40
C THR A 72 -1.48 -12.73 0.66
N ILE A 73 -2.11 -11.57 0.38
CA ILE A 73 -1.52 -10.25 0.62
C ILE A 73 -1.13 -10.05 2.09
N ASP A 74 -2.01 -10.40 3.03
CA ASP A 74 -1.76 -10.23 4.47
C ASP A 74 -0.60 -11.10 4.95
N GLY A 75 -0.52 -12.35 4.51
CA GLY A 75 0.58 -13.26 4.82
C GLY A 75 1.92 -12.76 4.28
N LEU A 76 1.97 -12.38 3.00
CA LEU A 76 3.17 -11.86 2.35
C LEU A 76 3.61 -10.51 2.95
N SER A 77 2.66 -9.63 3.26
CA SER A 77 2.98 -8.34 3.90
C SER A 77 3.71 -8.54 5.22
N ARG A 78 3.21 -9.42 6.09
CA ARG A 78 3.87 -9.74 7.37
C ARG A 78 5.28 -10.31 7.18
N ALA A 79 5.45 -11.23 6.22
CA ALA A 79 6.74 -11.85 5.93
C ALA A 79 7.80 -10.82 5.47
N HIS A 80 7.37 -9.70 4.85
CA HIS A 80 8.24 -8.61 4.39
C HIS A 80 8.27 -7.41 5.35
N GLY A 81 7.86 -7.57 6.61
CA GLY A 81 7.84 -6.46 7.57
C GLY A 81 6.93 -5.29 7.18
N ALA A 82 6.02 -5.52 6.25
CA ALA A 82 5.01 -4.57 5.81
C ALA A 82 3.68 -4.80 6.54
N ARG A 83 2.77 -3.85 6.41
CA ARG A 83 1.45 -3.92 7.05
C ARG A 83 0.35 -3.54 6.07
N GLN A 84 -0.64 -4.41 5.92
CA GLN A 84 -1.87 -4.05 5.24
C GLN A 84 -2.60 -2.97 6.04
N VAL A 85 -2.83 -1.83 5.42
CA VAL A 85 -3.53 -0.67 6.02
C VAL A 85 -5.03 -0.88 5.93
N LYS A 86 -5.51 -1.24 4.72
CA LYS A 86 -6.91 -1.50 4.44
C LYS A 86 -7.09 -2.38 3.21
N SER A 87 -8.23 -3.07 3.15
CA SER A 87 -8.75 -3.70 1.94
C SER A 87 -9.76 -2.78 1.27
N MET A 88 -9.84 -2.83 -0.05
CA MET A 88 -10.72 -2.02 -0.88
C MET A 88 -11.42 -2.92 -1.91
N GLY A 89 -12.32 -3.78 -1.44
CA GLY A 89 -12.95 -4.79 -2.29
C GLY A 89 -11.94 -5.84 -2.76
N ASP A 90 -11.57 -5.77 -4.03
CA ASP A 90 -10.60 -6.60 -4.74
C ASP A 90 -9.16 -6.08 -4.66
N GLY A 91 -8.93 -4.98 -3.95
CA GLY A 91 -7.63 -4.36 -3.77
C GLY A 91 -7.17 -4.28 -2.32
N ALA A 92 -5.90 -3.98 -2.13
CA ALA A 92 -5.26 -3.78 -0.84
C ALA A 92 -4.30 -2.59 -0.87
N MET A 93 -4.33 -1.80 0.18
CA MET A 93 -3.32 -0.79 0.48
C MET A 93 -2.39 -1.31 1.57
N ILE A 94 -1.10 -1.32 1.28
CA ILE A 94 -0.05 -1.79 2.18
C ILE A 94 0.93 -0.65 2.42
N TRP A 95 1.42 -0.55 3.62
CA TRP A 95 2.50 0.33 4.03
C TRP A 95 3.73 -0.48 4.43
N SER A 96 4.90 -0.02 3.98
CA SER A 96 6.20 -0.57 4.38
C SER A 96 7.12 0.55 4.88
N PRO A 97 7.88 0.33 5.96
CA PRO A 97 8.92 1.26 6.39
C PRO A 97 10.18 1.20 5.52
N ASP A 98 10.36 0.11 4.77
CA ASP A 98 11.54 -0.14 3.96
C ASP A 98 11.15 -0.31 2.48
N PRO A 99 11.64 0.57 1.58
CA PRO A 99 11.36 0.49 0.16
C PRO A 99 11.89 -0.81 -0.48
N ARG A 100 12.98 -1.41 0.03
CA ARG A 100 13.51 -2.67 -0.47
C ARG A 100 12.55 -3.82 -0.18
N GLN A 101 12.02 -3.87 1.03
CA GLN A 101 11.02 -4.86 1.42
C GLN A 101 9.70 -4.67 0.66
N ALA A 102 9.30 -3.42 0.37
CA ALA A 102 8.12 -3.14 -0.44
C ALA A 102 8.26 -3.66 -1.88
N VAL A 103 9.43 -3.49 -2.49
CA VAL A 103 9.72 -4.02 -3.84
C VAL A 103 9.79 -5.55 -3.82
N ALA A 104 10.45 -6.15 -2.85
CA ALA A 104 10.48 -7.60 -2.67
C ALA A 104 9.07 -8.18 -2.45
N LEU A 105 8.24 -7.51 -1.66
CA LEU A 105 6.83 -7.86 -1.49
C LEU A 105 6.08 -7.82 -2.82
N ALA A 106 6.23 -6.76 -3.61
CA ALA A 106 5.57 -6.63 -4.91
C ALA A 106 5.96 -7.80 -5.86
N ALA A 107 7.25 -8.16 -5.91
CA ALA A 107 7.73 -9.31 -6.68
C ALA A 107 7.08 -10.61 -6.21
N ARG A 108 7.09 -10.87 -4.91
CA ARG A 108 6.48 -12.08 -4.33
C ARG A 108 4.98 -12.16 -4.54
N VAL A 109 4.27 -11.04 -4.49
CA VAL A 109 2.82 -11.01 -4.79
C VAL A 109 2.57 -11.39 -6.23
N ILE A 110 3.34 -10.84 -7.19
CA ILE A 110 3.21 -11.19 -8.61
C ILE A 110 3.45 -12.69 -8.83
N ASP A 111 4.53 -13.24 -8.25
CA ASP A 111 4.87 -14.66 -8.40
C ASP A 111 3.81 -15.57 -7.77
N GLU A 112 3.42 -15.27 -6.53
CA GLU A 112 2.50 -16.11 -5.75
C GLU A 112 1.08 -16.08 -6.34
N VAL A 113 0.58 -14.90 -6.73
CA VAL A 113 -0.74 -14.75 -7.35
C VAL A 113 -0.73 -15.31 -8.77
N GLY A 114 0.34 -15.04 -9.54
CA GLY A 114 0.50 -15.54 -10.91
C GLY A 114 0.61 -17.07 -11.01
N ALA A 115 1.10 -17.73 -9.95
CA ALA A 115 1.16 -19.19 -9.88
C ALA A 115 -0.18 -19.85 -9.51
N ARG A 116 -1.20 -19.08 -9.13
CA ARG A 116 -2.50 -19.56 -8.67
C ARG A 116 -3.60 -19.41 -9.72
N PRO A 117 -4.03 -20.51 -10.36
CA PRO A 117 -5.07 -20.47 -11.41
C PRO A 117 -6.47 -20.12 -10.87
N ASP A 118 -6.67 -20.20 -9.55
CA ASP A 118 -7.90 -19.84 -8.85
C ASP A 118 -7.98 -18.35 -8.49
N LEU A 119 -6.93 -17.58 -8.75
CA LEU A 119 -6.89 -16.12 -8.56
C LEU A 119 -6.83 -15.40 -9.92
N LEU A 120 -7.29 -14.17 -9.92
CA LEU A 120 -7.12 -13.25 -11.05
C LEU A 120 -5.71 -12.66 -11.04
N PRO A 121 -5.18 -12.25 -12.20
CA PRO A 121 -3.93 -11.52 -12.27
C PRO A 121 -3.96 -10.26 -11.40
N VAL A 122 -2.80 -9.87 -10.85
CA VAL A 122 -2.65 -8.70 -10.00
C VAL A 122 -1.92 -7.58 -10.72
N ARG A 123 -2.30 -6.34 -10.44
CA ARG A 123 -1.56 -5.14 -10.83
C ARG A 123 -1.12 -4.39 -9.58
N ILE A 124 0.10 -3.87 -9.58
CA ILE A 124 0.72 -3.29 -8.39
C ILE A 124 1.34 -1.92 -8.70
N GLY A 125 1.18 -0.97 -7.77
CA GLY A 125 1.87 0.32 -7.78
C GLY A 125 2.66 0.52 -6.50
N VAL A 126 3.94 0.90 -6.62
CA VAL A 126 4.84 1.15 -5.49
C VAL A 126 5.40 2.55 -5.55
N HIS A 127 5.25 3.31 -4.47
CA HIS A 127 5.77 4.67 -4.37
C HIS A 127 6.25 4.99 -2.96
N THR A 128 7.42 5.62 -2.87
CA THR A 128 8.00 6.12 -1.63
C THR A 128 7.88 7.63 -1.56
N GLY A 129 7.31 8.15 -0.50
CA GLY A 129 7.17 9.59 -0.33
C GLY A 129 6.44 9.99 0.94
N ARG A 130 6.43 11.29 1.23
CA ARG A 130 5.82 11.83 2.45
C ARG A 130 4.30 11.62 2.46
N ALA A 131 3.79 11.23 3.60
CA ALA A 131 2.36 11.07 3.86
C ALA A 131 2.05 11.31 5.35
N VAL A 132 0.79 11.56 5.66
CA VAL A 132 0.31 11.81 7.02
C VAL A 132 -0.53 10.62 7.48
N MET A 133 -0.21 10.08 8.66
CA MET A 133 -1.03 9.05 9.30
C MET A 133 -2.05 9.70 10.24
N ARG A 134 -3.34 9.40 10.05
CA ARG A 134 -4.42 9.79 10.96
C ARG A 134 -5.42 8.65 11.11
N GLY A 135 -5.85 8.37 12.33
CA GLY A 135 -6.87 7.34 12.60
C GLY A 135 -6.49 5.92 12.16
N GLY A 136 -5.18 5.63 11.97
CA GLY A 136 -4.72 4.33 11.47
C GLY A 136 -4.62 4.24 9.94
N ASP A 137 -5.02 5.28 9.21
CA ASP A 137 -4.92 5.38 7.75
C ASP A 137 -3.88 6.43 7.31
N TRP A 138 -3.41 6.34 6.08
CA TRP A 138 -2.42 7.22 5.47
C TRP A 138 -3.04 8.12 4.41
N TYR A 139 -2.65 9.40 4.41
CA TYR A 139 -3.15 10.44 3.50
C TYR A 139 -1.99 11.23 2.90
N GLY A 140 -2.11 11.58 1.62
CA GLY A 140 -1.15 12.43 0.93
C GLY A 140 -0.96 12.07 -0.53
N SER A 141 -0.22 12.94 -1.24
CA SER A 141 0.07 12.75 -2.66
C SER A 141 0.78 11.44 -2.95
N SER A 142 1.67 11.00 -2.07
CA SER A 142 2.41 9.74 -2.22
C SER A 142 1.51 8.51 -2.22
N VAL A 143 0.48 8.50 -1.38
CA VAL A 143 -0.56 7.44 -1.38
C VAL A 143 -1.30 7.42 -2.72
N ASN A 144 -1.67 8.62 -3.22
CA ASN A 144 -2.38 8.76 -4.48
C ASN A 144 -1.51 8.34 -5.69
N VAL A 145 -0.21 8.65 -5.67
CA VAL A 145 0.70 8.21 -6.74
C VAL A 145 0.79 6.70 -6.78
N ALA A 146 0.99 6.02 -5.63
CA ALA A 146 1.04 4.56 -5.58
C ALA A 146 -0.26 3.91 -6.10
N ALA A 147 -1.43 4.45 -5.70
CA ALA A 147 -2.73 3.97 -6.19
C ALA A 147 -2.92 4.15 -7.70
N ARG A 148 -2.41 5.25 -8.27
CA ARG A 148 -2.49 5.51 -9.71
C ARG A 148 -1.52 4.63 -10.51
N LEU A 149 -0.31 4.41 -9.99
CA LEU A 149 0.62 3.45 -10.58
C LEU A 149 0.01 2.06 -10.69
N ALA A 150 -0.68 1.59 -9.64
CA ALA A 150 -1.37 0.29 -9.70
C ALA A 150 -2.43 0.24 -10.81
N ARG A 151 -3.14 1.34 -11.09
CA ARG A 151 -4.13 1.42 -12.17
C ARG A 151 -3.54 1.40 -13.57
N GLU A 152 -2.33 1.95 -13.72
CA GLU A 152 -1.59 1.97 -15.00
C GLU A 152 -0.75 0.71 -15.22
N ALA A 153 -0.57 -0.11 -14.20
CA ALA A 153 0.13 -1.39 -14.30
C ALA A 153 -0.72 -2.41 -15.07
N GLY A 154 -0.04 -3.22 -15.89
CA GLY A 154 -0.63 -4.36 -16.57
C GLY A 154 -0.90 -5.54 -15.64
N ALA A 155 -1.48 -6.61 -16.20
CA ALA A 155 -1.70 -7.87 -15.50
C ALA A 155 -0.35 -8.51 -15.09
N ASN A 156 -0.24 -8.91 -13.82
CA ASN A 156 0.99 -9.46 -13.22
C ASN A 156 2.20 -8.52 -13.39
N GLU A 157 1.95 -7.22 -13.27
CA GLU A 157 2.96 -6.17 -13.36
C GLU A 157 2.94 -5.28 -12.12
N ALA A 158 4.12 -4.81 -11.68
CA ALA A 158 4.28 -3.72 -10.74
C ALA A 158 4.96 -2.52 -11.41
N LEU A 159 4.38 -1.33 -11.24
CA LEU A 159 5.01 -0.07 -11.56
C LEU A 159 5.62 0.53 -10.29
N ILE A 160 6.93 0.72 -10.30
CA ILE A 160 7.70 1.18 -9.16
C ILE A 160 8.27 2.56 -9.48
N SER A 161 7.88 3.59 -8.72
CA SER A 161 8.35 4.94 -8.95
C SER A 161 9.86 5.08 -8.72
N TRP A 162 10.49 6.02 -9.41
CA TRP A 162 11.90 6.36 -9.25
C TRP A 162 12.29 6.66 -7.80
N THR A 163 11.44 7.32 -7.02
CA THR A 163 11.71 7.61 -5.61
C THR A 163 11.86 6.35 -4.75
N THR A 164 11.21 5.25 -5.15
CA THR A 164 11.38 3.94 -4.53
C THR A 164 12.61 3.23 -5.11
N GLN A 165 12.78 3.28 -6.43
CA GLN A 165 13.87 2.62 -7.15
C GLN A 165 15.24 3.14 -6.69
N GLY A 166 15.43 4.45 -6.56
CA GLY A 166 16.67 5.05 -6.09
C GLY A 166 17.12 4.59 -4.70
N ALA A 167 16.19 4.01 -3.90
CA ALA A 167 16.52 3.37 -2.63
C ALA A 167 16.88 1.87 -2.77
N VAL A 168 16.67 1.28 -3.95
CA VAL A 168 16.79 -0.19 -4.17
C VAL A 168 17.83 -0.57 -5.21
N ARG A 169 17.98 0.21 -6.28
CA ARG A 169 18.82 -0.10 -7.45
C ARG A 169 19.45 1.15 -8.05
N ASP A 170 20.63 0.97 -8.62
CA ASP A 170 21.36 2.01 -9.38
C ASP A 170 21.10 1.95 -10.91
N ASP A 171 20.20 1.07 -11.38
CA ASP A 171 19.93 0.84 -12.80
C ASP A 171 18.98 1.89 -13.38
N PRO A 172 19.34 2.58 -14.47
CA PRO A 172 18.60 3.69 -15.05
C PRO A 172 17.44 3.31 -15.98
N THR A 173 17.11 2.03 -16.17
CA THR A 173 16.05 1.62 -17.11
C THR A 173 14.67 2.02 -16.60
N THR A 174 14.31 3.26 -16.82
CA THR A 174 12.98 3.81 -16.47
C THR A 174 12.26 4.33 -17.70
N CYS A 175 10.93 4.31 -17.66
CA CYS A 175 10.08 5.06 -18.56
C CYS A 175 9.26 6.10 -17.78
N GLU A 176 8.81 7.15 -18.44
CA GLU A 176 7.93 8.14 -17.83
C GLU A 176 6.47 7.80 -18.12
N ILE A 177 5.62 7.93 -17.09
CA ILE A 177 4.18 7.71 -17.19
C ILE A 177 3.45 8.95 -16.69
N ALA A 178 2.55 9.48 -17.53
CA ALA A 178 1.62 10.52 -17.13
C ALA A 178 0.49 9.92 -16.28
N LEU A 179 0.37 10.36 -15.03
CA LEU A 179 -0.68 9.90 -14.13
C LEU A 179 -1.78 10.96 -14.03
N ARG A 180 -3.04 10.57 -14.19
CA ARG A 180 -4.17 11.49 -14.11
C ARG A 180 -4.16 12.28 -12.79
N GLY A 181 -4.10 13.63 -12.86
CA GLY A 181 -4.09 14.53 -11.70
C GLY A 181 -2.79 14.49 -10.88
N VAL A 182 -1.68 14.09 -11.50
CA VAL A 182 -0.31 14.37 -11.05
C VAL A 182 0.27 15.38 -12.02
N ALA A 183 0.86 16.45 -11.49
CA ALA A 183 1.27 17.62 -12.30
C ALA A 183 2.39 17.28 -13.31
N HIS A 184 3.25 16.32 -12.99
CA HIS A 184 4.39 15.93 -13.82
C HIS A 184 4.38 14.42 -14.06
N PRO A 185 4.90 13.95 -15.23
CA PRO A 185 5.14 12.53 -15.46
C PRO A 185 5.99 11.92 -14.34
N VAL A 186 5.72 10.67 -14.01
CA VAL A 186 6.46 9.92 -13.00
C VAL A 186 7.37 8.93 -13.69
N ALA A 187 8.66 9.02 -13.43
CA ALA A 187 9.61 8.02 -13.89
C ALA A 187 9.39 6.72 -13.08
N VAL A 188 9.24 5.60 -13.79
CA VAL A 188 8.93 4.30 -13.22
C VAL A 188 9.82 3.21 -13.80
N TRP A 189 10.06 2.20 -12.99
CA TRP A 189 10.56 0.91 -13.38
C TRP A 189 9.40 -0.10 -13.42
N ARG A 190 9.41 -0.99 -14.42
CA ARG A 190 8.44 -2.08 -14.58
C ARG A 190 9.02 -3.38 -14.04
N LEU A 191 8.28 -4.03 -13.17
CA LEU A 191 8.55 -5.38 -12.69
C LEU A 191 7.39 -6.28 -13.11
N SER A 192 7.64 -7.26 -13.93
CA SER A 192 6.67 -8.31 -14.29
C SER A 192 7.15 -9.66 -13.80
N ALA A 193 6.25 -10.63 -13.68
CA ALA A 193 6.64 -12.01 -13.50
C ALA A 193 7.71 -12.36 -14.53
N MET A 194 8.80 -12.96 -14.10
CA MET A 194 9.74 -13.55 -15.04
C MET A 194 8.91 -14.52 -15.88
N ALA A 195 8.73 -14.16 -17.17
CA ALA A 195 8.11 -15.07 -18.11
C ALA A 195 8.83 -16.40 -17.92
N GLY A 196 8.11 -17.41 -17.43
CA GLY A 196 8.71 -18.67 -17.08
C GLY A 196 9.65 -19.08 -18.20
N GLN A 197 10.89 -19.38 -17.86
CA GLN A 197 11.68 -20.23 -18.71
C GLN A 197 10.91 -21.55 -18.79
N ALA A 198 9.91 -21.53 -19.67
CA ALA A 198 9.25 -22.73 -20.10
C ALA A 198 10.33 -23.57 -20.80
N ALA A 199 10.73 -24.62 -20.12
CA ALA A 199 11.23 -25.89 -20.60
C ALA A 199 11.97 -25.84 -21.96
N ARG A 200 13.26 -25.99 -21.88
CA ARG A 200 13.95 -26.86 -22.83
C ARG A 200 14.34 -28.16 -22.12
#